data_304e11434245b1496072369442dafd76
#
_entry.id   304e11434245b1496072369442dafd76
#
_cell.length_a   1.000
_cell.length_b   1.000
_cell.length_c   1.000
_cell.angle_alpha   90.00
_cell.angle_beta   90.00
_cell.angle_gamma   90.00
#
_symmetry.space_group_name_H-M   'P 1'
#
loop_
_entity.id
_entity.type
_entity.pdbx_description
1 polymer ?
#
loop_
_entity_poly.entity_id
_entity_poly.type
_entity_poly.pdbx_seq_one_letter_code
_entity_poly.pdbx_strand_id
1 'polypeptide(L)'
;MNILFVHQNCPGQYKHLAPALAARKGWDVRFLTRPGKPDVAGVTKAEYDLAREPGKQTHRYLTNLESAVLYGQAAAQAAEKMRQSGFVPDVIVGHAGWGETMYLKDVFPTARLLGYFEFYYRAYGSDVDFELDRKVTLDDRARIRTKNAAQFISLEAADWGVTPTLWQKAQLPREFHGKVSVIHEGFDTDIVKPLADAKVTLPSGVKLTKDDEVVTYVARNLEPYRGFPIFMQVAEEICRRRPNAHILIVGADGVSYGRSLPDGQTYREKALSEVEIDPARVHFLGRQPYEQYLTVLQISAVHVYLTYPFVLSWSMLEAMGCECLIVGSDTPPVREVIRDGENGLLVDFYDHLAIADRVDEVLDHDDRMAEIRKRARRTIERSYSLDKCLRDQIRMVENLAEGRRPGNVAVVPPAGQKAVGKSGTQRKKRGAGRTRAPAAAKRRG
;
A
#
# COMPACT_ATOMS: atom_id res chain seq x y z
N MET A 1 15.46 -3.59 -28.47
CA MET A 1 14.95 -2.52 -27.56
C MET A 1 15.73 -2.57 -26.27
N ASN A 2 16.20 -1.44 -25.81
CA ASN A 2 16.97 -1.32 -24.56
C ASN A 2 16.09 -0.74 -23.48
N ILE A 3 15.98 -1.42 -22.34
CA ILE A 3 15.14 -0.98 -21.22
C ILE A 3 15.98 -0.88 -19.97
N LEU A 4 15.83 0.23 -19.23
CA LEU A 4 16.47 0.44 -17.94
C LEU A 4 15.41 0.50 -16.85
N PHE A 5 15.38 -0.51 -15.97
CA PHE A 5 14.64 -0.43 -14.71
C PHE A 5 15.46 0.28 -13.64
N VAL A 6 14.82 1.10 -12.81
CA VAL A 6 15.51 1.82 -11.74
C VAL A 6 14.68 1.76 -10.45
N HIS A 7 15.26 1.13 -9.42
CA HIS A 7 14.63 0.99 -8.11
C HIS A 7 15.66 0.57 -7.06
N GLN A 8 15.67 1.20 -5.89
CA GLN A 8 16.60 0.84 -4.80
C GLN A 8 16.46 -0.61 -4.31
N ASN A 9 15.30 -1.22 -4.50
CA ASN A 9 15.00 -2.61 -4.13
C ASN A 9 14.66 -3.42 -5.39
N CYS A 10 15.64 -4.12 -5.94
CA CYS A 10 15.41 -5.05 -7.04
C CYS A 10 14.82 -6.37 -6.50
N PRO A 11 13.79 -6.94 -7.15
CA PRO A 11 13.05 -6.39 -8.28
C PRO A 11 11.92 -5.42 -7.89
N GLY A 12 11.56 -5.28 -6.59
CA GLY A 12 10.49 -4.42 -6.12
C GLY A 12 9.16 -4.67 -6.85
N GLN A 13 8.50 -3.61 -7.30
CA GLN A 13 7.26 -3.67 -8.07
C GLN A 13 7.42 -4.26 -9.47
N TYR A 14 8.66 -4.44 -9.94
CA TYR A 14 8.96 -4.92 -11.30
C TYR A 14 9.25 -6.42 -11.37
N LYS A 15 8.95 -7.19 -10.30
CA LYS A 15 9.25 -8.63 -10.17
C LYS A 15 8.71 -9.49 -11.31
N HIS A 16 7.63 -9.07 -11.96
CA HIS A 16 7.02 -9.76 -13.08
C HIS A 16 7.32 -9.07 -14.42
N LEU A 17 7.32 -7.74 -14.44
CA LEU A 17 7.51 -6.97 -15.68
C LEU A 17 8.95 -7.10 -16.21
N ALA A 18 9.97 -6.98 -15.35
CA ALA A 18 11.35 -7.00 -15.79
C ALA A 18 11.75 -8.34 -16.45
N PRO A 19 11.51 -9.52 -15.85
CA PRO A 19 11.84 -10.80 -16.51
C PRO A 19 10.96 -11.06 -17.74
N ALA A 20 9.69 -10.62 -17.77
CA ALA A 20 8.83 -10.78 -18.94
C ALA A 20 9.33 -9.99 -20.15
N LEU A 21 9.87 -8.79 -19.93
CA LEU A 21 10.48 -8.00 -21.00
C LEU A 21 11.86 -8.56 -21.40
N ALA A 22 12.66 -9.07 -20.44
CA ALA A 22 13.95 -9.69 -20.71
C ALA A 22 13.85 -11.00 -21.53
N ALA A 23 12.74 -11.71 -21.42
CA ALA A 23 12.49 -12.93 -22.20
C ALA A 23 12.20 -12.63 -23.70
N ARG A 24 12.04 -11.37 -24.10
CA ARG A 24 11.77 -11.01 -25.50
C ARG A 24 13.04 -11.00 -26.32
N LYS A 25 13.00 -11.65 -27.48
CA LYS A 25 14.15 -11.74 -28.40
C LYS A 25 14.59 -10.35 -28.87
N GLY A 26 15.88 -10.04 -28.68
CA GLY A 26 16.48 -8.79 -29.14
C GLY A 26 16.25 -7.60 -28.19
N TRP A 27 15.81 -7.86 -26.95
CA TRP A 27 15.69 -6.82 -25.91
C TRP A 27 16.86 -6.93 -24.93
N ASP A 28 17.54 -5.81 -24.63
CA ASP A 28 18.55 -5.68 -23.58
C ASP A 28 17.87 -4.99 -22.38
N VAL A 29 17.60 -5.77 -21.34
CA VAL A 29 16.94 -5.28 -20.13
C VAL A 29 17.95 -5.20 -19.01
N ARG A 30 18.11 -4.02 -18.45
CA ARG A 30 19.03 -3.76 -17.33
C ARG A 30 18.27 -3.22 -16.13
N PHE A 31 18.81 -3.47 -14.94
CA PHE A 31 18.23 -3.03 -13.68
C PHE A 31 19.27 -2.31 -12.83
N LEU A 32 19.07 -1.03 -12.61
CA LEU A 32 19.91 -0.19 -11.76
C LEU A 32 19.33 -0.17 -10.34
N THR A 33 20.08 -0.64 -9.35
CA THR A 33 19.63 -0.85 -7.98
C THR A 33 20.75 -0.63 -6.96
N ARG A 34 20.39 -0.67 -5.66
CA ARG A 34 21.37 -0.70 -4.56
C ARG A 34 22.07 -2.06 -4.48
N PRO A 35 23.29 -2.12 -3.91
CA PRO A 35 24.02 -3.37 -3.72
C PRO A 35 23.27 -4.41 -2.88
N GLY A 36 23.63 -5.68 -3.07
CA GLY A 36 23.13 -6.80 -2.27
C GLY A 36 21.68 -7.20 -2.57
N LYS A 37 21.11 -6.78 -3.70
CA LYS A 37 19.79 -7.19 -4.14
C LYS A 37 19.85 -8.46 -5.00
N PRO A 38 18.77 -9.29 -4.99
CA PRO A 38 18.74 -10.52 -5.77
C PRO A 38 18.84 -10.25 -7.27
N ASP A 39 19.29 -11.24 -8.01
CA ASP A 39 19.29 -11.22 -9.46
C ASP A 39 17.90 -11.51 -10.02
N VAL A 40 17.63 -11.02 -11.22
CA VAL A 40 16.39 -11.26 -11.96
C VAL A 40 16.73 -11.98 -13.25
N ALA A 41 16.00 -13.05 -13.56
CA ALA A 41 16.25 -13.87 -14.73
C ALA A 41 16.25 -13.06 -16.03
N GLY A 42 17.33 -13.17 -16.81
CA GLY A 42 17.51 -12.49 -18.09
C GLY A 42 17.80 -10.98 -18.01
N VAL A 43 17.92 -10.42 -16.81
CA VAL A 43 18.16 -8.99 -16.60
C VAL A 43 19.60 -8.73 -16.15
N THR A 44 20.29 -7.82 -16.82
CA THR A 44 21.62 -7.39 -16.41
C THR A 44 21.52 -6.38 -15.26
N LYS A 45 22.06 -6.75 -14.10
CA LYS A 45 22.04 -5.86 -12.92
C LYS A 45 23.21 -4.88 -12.97
N ALA A 46 22.93 -3.60 -12.67
CA ALA A 46 23.92 -2.57 -12.41
C ALA A 46 23.65 -1.98 -11.01
N GLU A 47 24.71 -1.59 -10.31
CA GLU A 47 24.58 -1.14 -8.94
C GLU A 47 25.04 0.32 -8.79
N TYR A 48 24.40 1.05 -7.89
CA TYR A 48 24.82 2.37 -7.42
C TYR A 48 24.86 2.41 -5.91
N ASP A 49 25.76 3.19 -5.34
CA ASP A 49 25.81 3.41 -3.90
C ASP A 49 25.85 4.90 -3.57
N LEU A 50 25.34 5.25 -2.40
CA LEU A 50 25.31 6.62 -1.94
C LEU A 50 26.71 7.05 -1.46
N ALA A 51 27.09 8.29 -1.82
CA ALA A 51 28.36 8.84 -1.35
C ALA A 51 28.34 9.14 0.17
N ARG A 52 27.15 9.44 0.71
CA ARG A 52 26.92 9.73 2.14
C ARG A 52 25.43 9.63 2.47
N GLU A 53 25.11 9.64 3.75
CA GLU A 53 23.75 9.88 4.24
C GLU A 53 23.44 11.38 4.33
N PRO A 54 22.16 11.77 4.47
CA PRO A 54 21.78 13.17 4.74
C PRO A 54 22.50 13.74 5.95
N GLY A 55 22.85 15.01 5.88
CA GLY A 55 23.59 15.70 6.93
C GLY A 55 22.81 15.76 8.24
N LYS A 56 23.48 15.54 9.38
CA LYS A 56 22.84 15.59 10.71
C LYS A 56 22.25 16.98 11.06
N GLN A 57 22.77 18.04 10.45
CA GLN A 57 22.30 19.42 10.64
C GLN A 57 21.35 19.89 9.54
N THR A 58 20.96 19.00 8.61
CA THR A 58 20.01 19.33 7.55
C THR A 58 18.68 19.75 8.16
N HIS A 59 18.15 20.89 7.71
CA HIS A 59 16.86 21.38 8.17
C HIS A 59 15.78 20.29 7.98
N ARG A 60 14.95 20.04 8.98
CA ARG A 60 14.00 18.92 9.04
C ARG A 60 13.04 18.84 7.85
N TYR A 61 12.76 19.94 7.12
CA TYR A 61 11.98 19.87 5.89
C TYR A 61 12.78 19.30 4.73
N LEU A 62 14.09 19.51 4.72
CA LEU A 62 14.97 19.14 3.62
C LEU A 62 15.52 17.72 3.73
N THR A 63 15.44 17.07 4.88
CA THR A 63 16.03 15.73 5.10
C THR A 63 15.58 14.73 4.04
N ASN A 64 14.27 14.64 3.75
CA ASN A 64 13.78 13.75 2.71
C ASN A 64 14.20 14.21 1.30
N LEU A 65 14.25 15.49 1.04
CA LEU A 65 14.69 16.04 -0.24
C LEU A 65 16.19 15.84 -0.44
N GLU A 66 17.01 16.08 0.57
CA GLU A 66 18.45 15.81 0.50
C GLU A 66 18.72 14.34 0.24
N SER A 67 18.00 13.43 0.94
CA SER A 67 18.07 12.00 0.67
C SER A 67 17.74 11.70 -0.80
N ALA A 68 16.65 12.25 -1.32
CA ALA A 68 16.24 12.03 -2.71
C ALA A 68 17.27 12.55 -3.72
N VAL A 69 17.90 13.70 -3.44
CA VAL A 69 18.99 14.26 -4.26
C VAL A 69 20.20 13.31 -4.28
N LEU A 70 20.57 12.74 -3.12
CA LEU A 70 21.68 11.79 -3.02
C LEU A 70 21.40 10.52 -3.82
N TYR A 71 20.18 9.96 -3.73
CA TYR A 71 19.76 8.81 -4.54
C TYR A 71 19.74 9.15 -6.03
N GLY A 72 19.16 10.28 -6.41
CA GLY A 72 19.12 10.74 -7.79
C GLY A 72 20.50 10.95 -8.38
N GLN A 73 21.42 11.59 -7.64
CA GLN A 73 22.80 11.79 -8.05
C GLN A 73 23.53 10.47 -8.27
N ALA A 74 23.44 9.54 -7.31
CA ALA A 74 24.11 8.24 -7.40
C ALA A 74 23.57 7.42 -8.59
N ALA A 75 22.25 7.39 -8.79
CA ALA A 75 21.62 6.73 -9.93
C ALA A 75 22.06 7.37 -11.26
N ALA A 76 22.08 8.70 -11.35
CA ALA A 76 22.53 9.41 -12.56
C ALA A 76 24.01 9.14 -12.89
N GLN A 77 24.89 9.14 -11.89
CA GLN A 77 26.31 8.82 -12.07
C GLN A 77 26.52 7.38 -12.57
N ALA A 78 25.76 6.41 -12.04
CA ALA A 78 25.80 5.04 -12.52
C ALA A 78 25.22 4.91 -13.94
N ALA A 79 24.13 5.58 -14.22
CA ALA A 79 23.53 5.65 -15.55
C ALA A 79 24.49 6.27 -16.59
N GLU A 80 25.24 7.30 -16.20
CA GLU A 80 26.26 7.94 -17.06
C GLU A 80 27.40 6.95 -17.40
N LYS A 81 27.85 6.12 -16.44
CA LYS A 81 28.81 5.05 -16.72
C LYS A 81 28.23 4.01 -17.70
N MET A 82 26.94 3.69 -17.58
CA MET A 82 26.27 2.80 -18.54
C MET A 82 26.24 3.44 -19.93
N ARG A 83 25.94 4.71 -20.05
CA ARG A 83 25.98 5.47 -21.32
C ARG A 83 27.37 5.45 -21.95
N GLN A 84 28.42 5.70 -21.16
CA GLN A 84 29.82 5.65 -21.61
C GLN A 84 30.25 4.26 -22.07
N SER A 85 29.67 3.19 -21.51
CA SER A 85 29.88 1.82 -21.97
C SER A 85 29.04 1.42 -23.20
N GLY A 86 28.32 2.36 -23.79
CA GLY A 86 27.55 2.17 -25.02
C GLY A 86 26.09 1.75 -24.80
N PHE A 87 25.59 1.68 -23.56
CA PHE A 87 24.19 1.39 -23.31
C PHE A 87 23.37 2.68 -23.30
N VAL A 88 22.39 2.78 -24.21
CA VAL A 88 21.39 3.85 -24.26
C VAL A 88 20.01 3.21 -24.23
N PRO A 89 19.17 3.48 -23.22
CA PRO A 89 17.82 2.91 -23.16
C PRO A 89 16.87 3.63 -24.11
N ASP A 90 15.95 2.88 -24.69
CA ASP A 90 14.78 3.40 -25.39
C ASP A 90 13.72 3.85 -24.36
N VAL A 91 13.56 3.05 -23.27
CA VAL A 91 12.62 3.31 -22.18
C VAL A 91 13.33 3.13 -20.83
N ILE A 92 13.10 4.07 -19.94
CA ILE A 92 13.45 3.98 -18.52
C ILE A 92 12.16 3.75 -17.75
N VAL A 93 12.12 2.71 -16.89
CA VAL A 93 11.01 2.40 -16.00
C VAL A 93 11.50 2.58 -14.55
N GLY A 94 11.12 3.66 -13.90
CA GLY A 94 11.71 4.02 -12.62
C GLY A 94 10.70 4.31 -11.52
N HIS A 95 11.01 3.87 -10.30
CA HIS A 95 10.23 4.21 -9.11
C HIS A 95 10.61 5.60 -8.60
N ALA A 96 9.64 6.53 -8.58
CA ALA A 96 9.88 7.94 -8.26
C ALA A 96 9.90 8.26 -6.76
N GLY A 97 9.74 7.27 -5.89
CA GLY A 97 9.52 7.50 -4.45
C GLY A 97 10.74 7.99 -3.68
N TRP A 98 11.94 7.67 -4.13
CA TRP A 98 13.19 7.95 -3.39
C TRP A 98 14.17 8.86 -4.11
N GLY A 99 13.87 9.31 -5.34
CA GLY A 99 14.65 10.32 -6.06
C GLY A 99 15.47 9.81 -7.25
N GLU A 100 15.65 8.50 -7.45
CA GLU A 100 16.49 7.91 -8.51
C GLU A 100 16.11 8.39 -9.91
N THR A 101 14.84 8.72 -10.13
CA THR A 101 14.34 9.16 -11.45
C THR A 101 14.56 10.64 -11.75
N MET A 102 14.99 11.43 -10.75
CA MET A 102 15.03 12.90 -10.86
C MET A 102 15.93 13.41 -12.01
N TYR A 103 17.07 12.74 -12.27
CA TYR A 103 18.10 13.22 -13.19
C TYR A 103 18.38 12.29 -14.38
N LEU A 104 17.56 11.24 -14.56
CA LEU A 104 17.80 10.25 -15.62
C LEU A 104 17.60 10.82 -17.03
N LYS A 105 16.74 11.83 -17.17
CA LYS A 105 16.55 12.54 -18.45
C LYS A 105 17.73 13.44 -18.81
N ASP A 106 18.51 13.90 -17.82
CA ASP A 106 19.72 14.66 -18.08
C ASP A 106 20.85 13.74 -18.64
N VAL A 107 20.84 12.46 -18.24
CA VAL A 107 21.78 11.45 -18.76
C VAL A 107 21.30 10.89 -20.12
N PHE A 108 20.00 10.60 -20.23
CA PHE A 108 19.39 10.01 -21.42
C PHE A 108 18.23 10.86 -21.94
N PRO A 109 18.51 12.01 -22.57
CA PRO A 109 17.46 12.97 -22.95
C PRO A 109 16.45 12.43 -23.98
N THR A 110 16.86 11.46 -24.80
CA THR A 110 16.00 10.85 -25.82
C THR A 110 15.18 9.66 -25.32
N ALA A 111 15.63 9.02 -24.22
CA ALA A 111 14.91 7.89 -23.62
C ALA A 111 13.54 8.31 -23.10
N ARG A 112 12.53 7.47 -23.28
CA ARG A 112 11.21 7.70 -22.67
C ARG A 112 11.23 7.31 -21.21
N LEU A 113 10.79 8.19 -20.33
CA LEU A 113 10.73 7.93 -18.87
C LEU A 113 9.30 7.58 -18.45
N LEU A 114 9.10 6.33 -18.02
CA LEU A 114 7.91 5.85 -17.32
C LEU A 114 8.15 5.89 -15.82
N GLY A 115 7.54 6.84 -15.13
CA GLY A 115 7.63 6.98 -13.67
C GLY A 115 6.57 6.13 -12.96
N TYR A 116 6.98 5.33 -11.98
CA TYR A 116 6.06 4.66 -11.04
C TYR A 116 5.86 5.56 -9.83
N PHE A 117 4.61 6.06 -9.63
CA PHE A 117 4.24 6.99 -8.57
C PHE A 117 3.39 6.26 -7.54
N GLU A 118 4.03 5.71 -6.51
CA GLU A 118 3.36 4.94 -5.49
C GLU A 118 2.52 5.83 -4.56
N PHE A 119 3.05 6.96 -4.11
CA PHE A 119 2.35 7.80 -3.15
C PHE A 119 2.78 9.27 -3.20
N TYR A 120 1.80 10.17 -3.30
CA TYR A 120 2.01 11.62 -3.20
C TYR A 120 1.38 12.12 -1.89
N TYR A 121 2.17 12.73 -1.04
CA TYR A 121 1.76 13.08 0.32
C TYR A 121 0.80 14.26 0.35
N ARG A 122 -0.27 14.13 1.17
CA ARG A 122 -1.25 15.18 1.46
C ARG A 122 -1.30 15.47 2.95
N ALA A 123 -1.53 16.72 3.30
CA ALA A 123 -1.67 17.13 4.69
C ALA A 123 -3.08 16.81 5.25
N TYR A 124 -4.06 16.64 4.36
CA TYR A 124 -5.46 16.39 4.70
C TYR A 124 -6.06 15.35 3.76
N GLY A 125 -6.97 14.53 4.32
CA GLY A 125 -7.65 13.45 3.58
C GLY A 125 -6.73 12.28 3.24
N SER A 126 -5.66 12.10 3.99
CA SER A 126 -4.64 11.07 3.81
C SER A 126 -4.19 10.55 5.18
N ASP A 127 -3.00 10.00 5.25
CA ASP A 127 -2.41 9.42 6.46
C ASP A 127 -2.14 10.44 7.58
N VAL A 128 -1.84 11.69 7.22
CA VAL A 128 -1.32 12.68 8.16
C VAL A 128 -2.37 13.21 9.14
N ASP A 129 -3.60 13.40 8.69
CA ASP A 129 -4.72 13.91 9.49
C ASP A 129 -5.68 12.81 9.96
N PHE A 130 -5.29 11.56 9.80
CA PHE A 130 -6.16 10.42 10.12
C PHE A 130 -6.13 10.07 11.61
N GLU A 131 -5.00 10.28 12.30
CA GLU A 131 -4.90 10.01 13.74
C GLU A 131 -5.89 10.88 14.52
N LEU A 132 -6.63 10.23 15.44
CA LEU A 132 -7.50 10.93 16.39
C LEU A 132 -6.66 11.95 17.17
N ASP A 133 -7.25 13.10 17.48
CA ASP A 133 -6.63 14.18 18.27
C ASP A 133 -5.39 14.84 17.65
N ARG A 134 -4.92 14.40 16.48
CA ARG A 134 -3.82 15.05 15.78
C ARG A 134 -4.28 16.29 15.02
N LYS A 135 -3.79 17.44 15.44
CA LYS A 135 -3.96 18.69 14.69
C LYS A 135 -2.81 18.89 13.72
N VAL A 136 -3.13 18.98 12.43
CA VAL A 136 -2.13 19.28 11.39
C VAL A 136 -1.69 20.73 11.51
N THR A 137 -0.43 20.97 11.85
CA THR A 137 0.16 22.28 12.02
C THR A 137 0.57 22.93 10.69
N LEU A 138 0.90 24.22 10.68
CA LEU A 138 1.52 24.87 9.53
C LEU A 138 2.84 24.20 9.15
N ASP A 139 3.60 23.81 10.16
CA ASP A 139 4.90 23.18 10.02
C ASP A 139 4.78 21.77 9.38
N ASP A 140 3.77 20.98 9.75
CA ASP A 140 3.48 19.71 9.08
C ASP A 140 3.16 19.93 7.59
N ARG A 141 2.33 20.91 7.27
CA ARG A 141 1.95 21.23 5.88
C ARG A 141 3.15 21.65 5.05
N ALA A 142 4.03 22.50 5.60
CA ALA A 142 5.24 22.97 4.94
C ALA A 142 6.22 21.81 4.69
N ARG A 143 6.44 20.96 5.70
CA ARG A 143 7.29 19.77 5.59
C ARG A 143 6.79 18.79 4.54
N ILE A 144 5.47 18.51 4.50
CA ILE A 144 4.85 17.61 3.51
C ILE A 144 5.01 18.17 2.10
N ARG A 145 4.81 19.47 1.91
CA ARG A 145 5.02 20.13 0.62
C ARG A 145 6.46 19.93 0.12
N THR A 146 7.44 20.14 0.99
CA THR A 146 8.86 19.93 0.66
C THR A 146 9.17 18.46 0.40
N LYS A 147 8.57 17.52 1.15
CA LYS A 147 8.73 16.08 0.92
C LYS A 147 8.31 15.65 -0.48
N ASN A 148 7.31 16.30 -1.07
CA ASN A 148 6.84 16.01 -2.43
C ASN A 148 7.75 16.61 -3.54
N ALA A 149 8.74 17.42 -3.23
CA ALA A 149 9.55 18.10 -4.24
C ALA A 149 10.24 17.13 -5.20
N ALA A 150 10.84 16.05 -4.68
CA ALA A 150 11.49 15.03 -5.52
C ALA A 150 10.49 14.34 -6.47
N GLN A 151 9.30 14.01 -5.97
CA GLN A 151 8.26 13.42 -6.82
C GLN A 151 7.73 14.40 -7.86
N PHE A 152 7.63 15.68 -7.52
CA PHE A 152 7.21 16.72 -8.46
C PHE A 152 8.23 16.88 -9.61
N ILE A 153 9.53 16.88 -9.30
CA ILE A 153 10.61 16.89 -10.30
C ILE A 153 10.50 15.66 -11.20
N SER A 154 10.30 14.47 -10.61
CA SER A 154 10.13 13.23 -11.37
C SER A 154 8.84 13.20 -12.20
N LEU A 155 7.74 13.81 -11.73
CA LEU A 155 6.49 13.96 -12.48
C LEU A 155 6.67 14.90 -13.68
N GLU A 156 7.42 15.97 -13.52
CA GLU A 156 7.71 16.89 -14.61
C GLU A 156 8.53 16.18 -15.69
N ALA A 157 9.63 15.51 -15.31
CA ALA A 157 10.55 14.84 -16.21
C ALA A 157 9.94 13.62 -16.92
N ALA A 158 8.96 12.93 -16.30
CA ALA A 158 8.36 11.73 -16.87
C ALA A 158 7.56 12.00 -18.13
N ASP A 159 7.81 11.22 -19.20
CA ASP A 159 6.96 11.22 -20.40
C ASP A 159 5.59 10.60 -20.09
N TRP A 160 5.54 9.60 -19.21
CA TRP A 160 4.32 8.98 -18.70
C TRP A 160 4.48 8.48 -17.28
N GLY A 161 3.37 8.35 -16.55
CA GLY A 161 3.33 7.84 -15.19
C GLY A 161 2.42 6.63 -15.05
N VAL A 162 2.69 5.81 -14.04
CA VAL A 162 1.81 4.73 -13.59
C VAL A 162 1.69 4.74 -12.08
N THR A 163 0.52 4.39 -11.58
CA THR A 163 0.21 4.22 -10.14
C THR A 163 -0.74 3.03 -9.98
N PRO A 164 -0.72 2.31 -8.84
CA PRO A 164 -1.47 1.05 -8.73
C PRO A 164 -2.98 1.23 -8.53
N THR A 165 -3.45 2.37 -7.98
CA THR A 165 -4.86 2.58 -7.65
C THR A 165 -5.38 3.95 -8.07
N LEU A 166 -6.71 4.06 -8.24
CA LEU A 166 -7.37 5.33 -8.54
C LEU A 166 -7.22 6.32 -7.38
N TRP A 167 -7.30 5.82 -6.13
CA TRP A 167 -7.11 6.65 -4.95
C TRP A 167 -5.69 7.25 -4.91
N GLN A 168 -4.66 6.45 -5.19
CA GLN A 168 -3.29 6.95 -5.25
C GLN A 168 -3.12 7.97 -6.40
N LYS A 169 -3.73 7.73 -7.57
CA LYS A 169 -3.77 8.73 -8.65
C LYS A 169 -4.40 10.05 -8.20
N ALA A 170 -5.48 9.98 -7.43
CA ALA A 170 -6.18 11.17 -6.92
C ALA A 170 -5.32 12.01 -5.95
N GLN A 171 -4.29 11.42 -5.33
CA GLN A 171 -3.33 12.17 -4.50
C GLN A 171 -2.36 13.02 -5.33
N LEU A 172 -2.09 12.67 -6.58
CA LEU A 172 -1.20 13.43 -7.46
C LEU A 172 -1.78 14.81 -7.79
N PRO A 173 -0.94 15.81 -8.14
CA PRO A 173 -1.44 17.08 -8.68
C PRO A 173 -2.27 16.86 -9.94
N ARG A 174 -3.39 17.57 -10.06
CA ARG A 174 -4.40 17.34 -11.13
C ARG A 174 -3.85 17.53 -12.53
N GLU A 175 -2.92 18.47 -12.69
CA GLU A 175 -2.23 18.79 -13.94
C GLU A 175 -1.52 17.57 -14.56
N PHE A 176 -1.11 16.61 -13.73
CA PHE A 176 -0.43 15.38 -14.20
C PHE A 176 -1.38 14.20 -14.45
N HIS A 177 -2.66 14.27 -14.05
CA HIS A 177 -3.60 13.16 -14.20
C HIS A 177 -3.74 12.69 -15.64
N GLY A 178 -3.59 13.59 -16.63
CA GLY A 178 -3.69 13.29 -18.06
C GLY A 178 -2.56 12.42 -18.60
N LYS A 179 -1.43 12.34 -17.88
CA LYS A 179 -0.27 11.50 -18.25
C LYS A 179 0.04 10.38 -17.25
N VAL A 180 -0.92 10.00 -16.40
CA VAL A 180 -0.74 8.90 -15.43
C VAL A 180 -1.83 7.86 -15.61
N SER A 181 -1.42 6.63 -15.93
CA SER A 181 -2.29 5.45 -15.99
C SER A 181 -2.45 4.81 -14.60
N VAL A 182 -3.52 4.05 -14.41
CA VAL A 182 -3.74 3.23 -13.21
C VAL A 182 -3.62 1.77 -13.63
N ILE A 183 -2.54 1.10 -13.22
CA ILE A 183 -2.29 -0.31 -13.49
C ILE A 183 -1.60 -0.90 -12.26
N HIS A 184 -2.22 -1.92 -11.65
CA HIS A 184 -1.65 -2.66 -10.53
C HIS A 184 -0.57 -3.65 -10.98
N GLU A 185 0.29 -4.11 -10.06
CA GLU A 185 1.34 -5.11 -10.35
C GLU A 185 0.76 -6.47 -10.73
N GLY A 186 -0.41 -6.79 -10.18
CA GLY A 186 -1.10 -8.05 -10.40
C GLY A 186 -0.65 -9.17 -9.46
N PHE A 187 -1.51 -10.19 -9.35
CA PHE A 187 -1.26 -11.40 -8.56
C PHE A 187 -1.43 -12.63 -9.44
N ASP A 188 -0.51 -13.57 -9.29
CA ASP A 188 -0.63 -14.88 -9.91
C ASP A 188 -1.77 -15.65 -9.24
N THR A 189 -2.92 -15.74 -9.92
CA THR A 189 -4.13 -16.37 -9.40
C THR A 189 -4.06 -17.89 -9.38
N ASP A 190 -3.03 -18.49 -9.98
CA ASP A 190 -2.74 -19.92 -9.87
C ASP A 190 -1.94 -20.26 -8.59
N ILE A 191 -1.27 -19.26 -8.03
CA ILE A 191 -0.56 -19.35 -6.74
C ILE A 191 -1.43 -18.81 -5.62
N VAL A 192 -1.97 -17.59 -5.78
CA VAL A 192 -2.83 -16.91 -4.80
C VAL A 192 -4.27 -17.44 -4.99
N LYS A 193 -4.58 -18.55 -4.34
CA LYS A 193 -5.86 -19.23 -4.44
C LYS A 193 -6.21 -20.00 -3.16
N PRO A 194 -7.49 -20.33 -2.93
CA PRO A 194 -7.86 -21.21 -1.85
C PRO A 194 -7.24 -22.60 -2.07
N LEU A 195 -6.88 -23.27 -0.97
CA LEU A 195 -6.35 -24.61 -0.96
C LEU A 195 -7.09 -25.43 0.12
N ALA A 196 -7.80 -26.48 -0.30
CA ALA A 196 -8.70 -27.23 0.58
C ALA A 196 -7.98 -27.98 1.72
N ASP A 197 -6.76 -28.43 1.46
CA ASP A 197 -5.93 -29.20 2.40
C ASP A 197 -4.84 -28.34 3.08
N ALA A 198 -4.97 -27.01 2.99
CA ALA A 198 -4.06 -26.09 3.66
C ALA A 198 -4.08 -26.31 5.17
N LYS A 199 -2.89 -26.32 5.78
CA LYS A 199 -2.72 -26.48 7.22
C LYS A 199 -1.50 -25.72 7.72
N VAL A 200 -1.62 -25.13 8.88
CA VAL A 200 -0.52 -24.50 9.61
C VAL A 200 -0.26 -25.31 10.88
N THR A 201 0.99 -25.69 11.10
CA THR A 201 1.40 -26.30 12.37
C THR A 201 2.12 -25.25 13.18
N LEU A 202 1.57 -24.90 14.33
CA LEU A 202 2.13 -23.93 15.26
C LEU A 202 3.34 -24.53 16.01
N PRO A 203 4.23 -23.68 16.56
CA PRO A 203 5.36 -24.16 17.37
C PRO A 203 4.95 -25.02 18.58
N SER A 204 3.73 -24.82 19.09
CA SER A 204 3.13 -25.64 20.15
C SER A 204 2.72 -27.06 19.71
N GLY A 205 2.77 -27.36 18.39
CA GLY A 205 2.29 -28.61 17.80
C GLY A 205 0.81 -28.60 17.43
N VAL A 206 0.06 -27.56 17.74
CA VAL A 206 -1.34 -27.39 17.31
C VAL A 206 -1.39 -27.27 15.78
N LYS A 207 -2.28 -28.01 15.15
CA LYS A 207 -2.53 -27.98 13.71
C LYS A 207 -3.84 -27.24 13.47
N LEU A 208 -3.78 -26.19 12.64
CA LEU A 208 -4.93 -25.40 12.23
C LEU A 208 -5.21 -25.59 10.75
N THR A 209 -6.47 -25.65 10.40
CA THR A 209 -7.01 -25.78 9.05
C THR A 209 -8.07 -24.70 8.81
N LYS A 210 -8.67 -24.68 7.63
CA LYS A 210 -9.78 -23.76 7.33
C LYS A 210 -11.10 -24.10 8.07
N ASP A 211 -11.19 -25.28 8.68
CA ASP A 211 -12.37 -25.69 9.46
C ASP A 211 -12.32 -25.16 10.91
N ASP A 212 -11.19 -24.56 11.29
CA ASP A 212 -10.99 -23.92 12.59
C ASP A 212 -11.36 -22.44 12.54
N GLU A 213 -11.71 -21.85 13.68
CA GLU A 213 -11.97 -20.41 13.80
C GLU A 213 -10.63 -19.62 13.75
N VAL A 214 -10.05 -19.49 12.56
CA VAL A 214 -8.78 -18.79 12.37
C VAL A 214 -9.00 -17.34 11.95
N VAL A 215 -8.61 -16.40 12.81
CA VAL A 215 -8.57 -14.97 12.52
C VAL A 215 -7.15 -14.56 12.20
N THR A 216 -6.94 -13.89 11.08
CA THR A 216 -5.59 -13.47 10.67
C THR A 216 -5.44 -11.95 10.59
N TYR A 217 -4.24 -11.50 10.93
CA TYR A 217 -3.78 -10.12 10.69
C TYR A 217 -2.39 -10.18 10.06
N VAL A 218 -2.18 -9.39 9.01
CA VAL A 218 -0.90 -9.34 8.30
C VAL A 218 -0.45 -7.91 8.07
N ALA A 219 0.77 -7.61 8.46
CA ALA A 219 1.43 -6.36 8.16
C ALA A 219 2.94 -6.59 7.91
N ARG A 220 3.59 -5.70 7.17
CA ARG A 220 5.05 -5.74 7.00
C ARG A 220 5.76 -5.59 8.34
N ASN A 221 5.31 -4.59 9.11
CA ASN A 221 5.70 -4.34 10.48
C ASN A 221 4.46 -4.06 11.31
N LEU A 222 4.51 -4.43 12.60
CA LEU A 222 3.42 -4.27 13.55
C LEU A 222 3.43 -2.83 14.06
N GLU A 223 2.71 -1.94 13.36
CA GLU A 223 2.73 -0.49 13.60
C GLU A 223 1.36 0.17 13.40
N PRO A 224 1.12 1.41 13.90
CA PRO A 224 -0.17 2.08 13.82
C PRO A 224 -0.73 2.28 12.40
N TYR A 225 0.11 2.50 11.38
CA TYR A 225 -0.34 2.69 10.00
C TYR A 225 -1.18 1.53 9.45
N ARG A 226 -0.97 0.32 10.00
CA ARG A 226 -1.73 -0.89 9.66
C ARG A 226 -2.69 -1.29 10.78
N GLY A 227 -2.96 -0.39 11.72
CA GLY A 227 -3.95 -0.59 12.77
C GLY A 227 -3.56 -1.63 13.83
N PHE A 228 -2.28 -1.97 13.96
CA PHE A 228 -1.87 -3.01 14.90
C PHE A 228 -2.32 -2.76 16.35
N PRO A 229 -2.21 -1.55 16.94
CA PRO A 229 -2.72 -1.31 18.30
C PRO A 229 -4.22 -1.53 18.43
N ILE A 230 -5.01 -1.15 17.41
CA ILE A 230 -6.46 -1.40 17.38
C ILE A 230 -6.74 -2.90 17.23
N PHE A 231 -5.99 -3.59 16.35
CA PHE A 231 -6.15 -5.03 16.18
C PHE A 231 -5.86 -5.80 17.48
N MET A 232 -4.91 -5.36 18.31
CA MET A 232 -4.66 -6.01 19.61
C MET A 232 -5.84 -5.89 20.56
N GLN A 233 -6.58 -4.77 20.55
CA GLN A 233 -7.86 -4.65 21.29
C GLN A 233 -8.94 -5.58 20.71
N VAL A 234 -8.98 -5.74 19.38
CA VAL A 234 -9.85 -6.74 18.73
C VAL A 234 -9.48 -8.14 19.16
N ALA A 235 -8.18 -8.47 19.24
CA ALA A 235 -7.70 -9.78 19.67
C ALA A 235 -8.11 -10.11 21.12
N GLU A 236 -8.05 -9.12 22.03
CA GLU A 236 -8.56 -9.25 23.39
C GLU A 236 -10.06 -9.59 23.40
N GLU A 237 -10.88 -8.85 22.65
CA GLU A 237 -12.31 -9.12 22.54
C GLU A 237 -12.61 -10.49 21.94
N ILE A 238 -11.89 -10.93 20.91
CA ILE A 238 -12.05 -12.27 20.32
C ILE A 238 -11.68 -13.35 21.35
N CYS A 239 -10.58 -13.18 22.08
CA CYS A 239 -10.19 -14.11 23.15
C CYS A 239 -11.28 -14.26 24.22
N ARG A 240 -11.94 -13.17 24.56
CA ARG A 240 -13.01 -13.14 25.57
C ARG A 240 -14.31 -13.79 25.07
N ARG A 241 -14.68 -13.57 23.79
CA ARG A 241 -15.95 -13.99 23.22
C ARG A 241 -15.92 -15.42 22.66
N ARG A 242 -14.75 -15.86 22.12
CA ARG A 242 -14.61 -17.10 21.34
C ARG A 242 -13.48 -17.96 21.88
N PRO A 243 -13.81 -18.94 22.74
CA PRO A 243 -12.79 -19.77 23.40
C PRO A 243 -12.02 -20.69 22.41
N ASN A 244 -12.58 -20.96 21.22
CA ASN A 244 -11.96 -21.85 20.23
C ASN A 244 -11.20 -21.10 19.14
N ALA A 245 -11.31 -19.76 19.06
CA ALA A 245 -10.66 -18.99 18.01
C ALA A 245 -9.15 -18.88 18.21
N HIS A 246 -8.41 -19.08 17.11
CA HIS A 246 -6.98 -18.84 17.03
C HIS A 246 -6.69 -17.59 16.21
N ILE A 247 -5.81 -16.72 16.72
CA ILE A 247 -5.43 -15.47 16.08
C ILE A 247 -3.99 -15.59 15.59
N LEU A 248 -3.77 -15.48 14.28
CA LEU A 248 -2.46 -15.57 13.65
C LEU A 248 -2.01 -14.17 13.19
N ILE A 249 -0.90 -13.69 13.73
CA ILE A 249 -0.34 -12.37 13.46
C ILE A 249 0.97 -12.53 12.69
N VAL A 250 1.00 -12.09 11.43
CA VAL A 250 2.21 -12.09 10.59
C VAL A 250 2.74 -10.67 10.46
N GLY A 251 4.00 -10.46 10.82
CA GLY A 251 4.67 -9.16 10.73
C GLY A 251 5.91 -9.09 11.61
N ALA A 252 6.81 -8.16 11.32
CA ALA A 252 7.99 -7.92 12.14
C ALA A 252 7.77 -6.76 13.14
N ASP A 253 8.60 -6.67 14.14
CA ASP A 253 8.51 -5.66 15.21
C ASP A 253 9.11 -4.29 14.84
N GLY A 254 9.46 -4.07 13.56
CA GLY A 254 10.00 -2.80 13.08
C GLY A 254 8.93 -1.74 12.80
N VAL A 255 9.38 -0.63 12.23
CA VAL A 255 8.53 0.47 11.74
C VAL A 255 8.86 0.73 10.27
N SER A 256 7.83 0.81 9.42
CA SER A 256 7.98 1.10 7.99
C SER A 256 7.55 2.52 7.63
N TYR A 257 6.47 3.00 8.21
CA TYR A 257 5.77 4.23 7.79
C TYR A 257 5.58 5.22 8.94
N GLY A 258 5.37 4.70 10.15
CA GLY A 258 5.12 5.48 11.36
C GLY A 258 6.40 6.04 12.00
N ARG A 259 6.29 6.35 13.29
CA ARG A 259 7.42 6.77 14.13
C ARG A 259 7.78 5.62 15.06
N SER A 260 9.08 5.43 15.28
CA SER A 260 9.55 4.54 16.35
C SER A 260 9.12 5.07 17.71
N LEU A 261 8.83 4.15 18.62
CA LEU A 261 8.59 4.50 20.01
C LEU A 261 9.92 4.90 20.69
N PRO A 262 9.85 5.71 21.76
CA PRO A 262 11.02 6.02 22.58
C PRO A 262 11.68 4.74 23.13
N ASP A 263 12.93 4.86 23.54
CA ASP A 263 13.70 3.84 24.28
C ASP A 263 13.82 2.46 23.60
N GLY A 264 13.58 2.42 22.28
CA GLY A 264 13.67 1.19 21.49
C GLY A 264 12.50 0.22 21.69
N GLN A 265 11.46 0.61 22.43
CA GLN A 265 10.24 -0.19 22.62
C GLN A 265 9.56 -0.48 21.27
N THR A 266 9.08 -1.70 21.09
CA THR A 266 8.28 -2.08 19.94
C THR A 266 6.79 -1.82 20.17
N TYR A 267 6.03 -1.62 19.09
CA TYR A 267 4.56 -1.52 19.21
C TYR A 267 3.92 -2.80 19.72
N ARG A 268 4.55 -3.97 19.50
CA ARG A 268 4.08 -5.24 20.07
C ARG A 268 4.22 -5.25 21.60
N GLU A 269 5.39 -4.90 22.12
CA GLU A 269 5.60 -4.81 23.57
C GLU A 269 4.64 -3.83 24.22
N LYS A 270 4.45 -2.66 23.60
CA LYS A 270 3.49 -1.67 24.08
C LYS A 270 2.07 -2.24 24.09
N ALA A 271 1.59 -2.80 22.98
CA ALA A 271 0.23 -3.33 22.90
C ALA A 271 0.00 -4.47 23.90
N LEU A 272 0.97 -5.39 24.07
CA LEU A 272 0.90 -6.47 25.06
C LEU A 272 0.86 -5.97 26.51
N SER A 273 1.31 -4.75 26.79
CA SER A 273 1.17 -4.15 28.12
C SER A 273 -0.20 -3.47 28.34
N GLU A 274 -1.01 -3.32 27.28
CA GLU A 274 -2.29 -2.60 27.29
C GLU A 274 -3.52 -3.51 27.13
N VAL A 275 -3.33 -4.80 26.73
CA VAL A 275 -4.42 -5.76 26.50
C VAL A 275 -4.17 -7.09 27.19
N GLU A 276 -5.24 -7.79 27.55
CA GLU A 276 -5.21 -9.15 28.10
C GLU A 276 -5.54 -10.17 27.01
N ILE A 277 -4.55 -10.92 26.57
CA ILE A 277 -4.71 -11.97 25.55
C ILE A 277 -4.29 -13.34 26.10
N ASP A 278 -4.88 -14.39 25.53
CA ASP A 278 -4.48 -15.76 25.79
C ASP A 278 -3.31 -16.18 24.88
N PRO A 279 -2.09 -16.38 25.42
CA PRO A 279 -0.93 -16.75 24.62
C PRO A 279 -1.04 -18.14 23.96
N ALA A 280 -1.96 -18.99 24.42
CA ALA A 280 -2.24 -20.29 23.79
C ALA A 280 -3.05 -20.14 22.49
N ARG A 281 -3.67 -18.98 22.25
CA ARG A 281 -4.54 -18.72 21.11
C ARG A 281 -4.11 -17.53 20.23
N VAL A 282 -3.27 -16.64 20.74
CA VAL A 282 -2.72 -15.50 19.96
C VAL A 282 -1.27 -15.78 19.58
N HIS A 283 -1.00 -15.93 18.30
CA HIS A 283 0.28 -16.42 17.79
C HIS A 283 0.98 -15.37 16.93
N PHE A 284 2.10 -14.84 17.40
CA PHE A 284 2.98 -13.95 16.65
C PHE A 284 3.95 -14.79 15.80
N LEU A 285 3.70 -14.87 14.51
CA LEU A 285 4.48 -15.71 13.59
C LEU A 285 5.73 -15.02 13.04
N GLY A 286 5.89 -13.71 13.30
CA GLY A 286 6.98 -12.95 12.71
C GLY A 286 6.86 -12.82 11.19
N ARG A 287 8.00 -12.60 10.51
CA ARG A 287 8.05 -12.64 9.04
C ARG A 287 8.05 -14.08 8.58
N GLN A 288 7.19 -14.39 7.61
CA GLN A 288 7.09 -15.72 7.03
C GLN A 288 7.64 -15.74 5.60
N PRO A 289 8.26 -16.85 5.15
CA PRO A 289 8.45 -17.12 3.73
C PRO A 289 7.12 -17.04 2.99
N TYR A 290 7.16 -16.64 1.70
CA TYR A 290 5.93 -16.34 0.95
C TYR A 290 4.92 -17.50 0.90
N GLU A 291 5.39 -18.72 0.71
CA GLU A 291 4.54 -19.93 0.68
C GLU A 291 3.85 -20.16 2.03
N GLN A 292 4.59 -20.02 3.13
CA GLN A 292 4.01 -20.18 4.48
C GLN A 292 3.02 -19.06 4.80
N TYR A 293 3.34 -17.83 4.38
CA TYR A 293 2.44 -16.70 4.49
C TYR A 293 1.13 -16.94 3.72
N LEU A 294 1.19 -17.46 2.48
CA LEU A 294 -0.02 -17.82 1.72
C LEU A 294 -0.81 -18.92 2.42
N THR A 295 -0.13 -19.91 3.01
CA THR A 295 -0.81 -20.97 3.76
C THR A 295 -1.58 -20.41 4.96
N VAL A 296 -1.04 -19.39 5.66
CA VAL A 296 -1.76 -18.70 6.74
C VAL A 296 -3.04 -18.04 6.22
N LEU A 297 -2.99 -17.42 5.03
CA LEU A 297 -4.19 -16.84 4.41
C LEU A 297 -5.17 -17.92 3.95
N GLN A 298 -4.70 -19.04 3.41
CA GLN A 298 -5.54 -20.13 2.91
C GLN A 298 -6.36 -20.83 3.98
N ILE A 299 -5.90 -20.82 5.25
CA ILE A 299 -6.67 -21.33 6.39
C ILE A 299 -7.50 -20.26 7.10
N SER A 300 -7.39 -19.02 6.71
CA SER A 300 -8.04 -17.89 7.40
C SER A 300 -9.54 -17.86 7.15
N ALA A 301 -10.33 -17.99 8.21
CA ALA A 301 -11.78 -17.76 8.15
C ALA A 301 -12.11 -16.28 8.00
N VAL A 302 -11.37 -15.41 8.73
CA VAL A 302 -11.52 -13.96 8.72
C VAL A 302 -10.14 -13.29 8.66
N HIS A 303 -9.94 -12.41 7.69
CA HIS A 303 -8.76 -11.55 7.62
C HIS A 303 -9.10 -10.11 8.01
N VAL A 304 -8.60 -9.65 9.16
CA VAL A 304 -8.78 -8.26 9.58
C VAL A 304 -7.70 -7.40 8.92
N TYR A 305 -8.14 -6.47 8.08
CA TYR A 305 -7.27 -5.57 7.35
C TYR A 305 -7.53 -4.12 7.72
N LEU A 306 -6.64 -3.52 8.45
CA LEU A 306 -6.72 -2.12 8.87
C LEU A 306 -5.62 -1.31 8.18
N THR A 307 -5.95 -0.13 7.70
CA THR A 307 -4.97 0.80 7.14
C THR A 307 -5.43 2.24 7.28
N TYR A 308 -4.50 3.13 7.57
CA TYR A 308 -4.70 4.56 7.34
C TYR A 308 -5.03 4.80 5.86
N PRO A 309 -5.58 5.96 5.48
CA PRO A 309 -5.67 6.38 4.08
C PRO A 309 -4.26 6.53 3.47
N PHE A 310 -3.69 5.40 3.07
CA PHE A 310 -2.32 5.22 2.62
C PHE A 310 -2.26 4.16 1.51
N VAL A 311 -1.07 3.78 1.06
CA VAL A 311 -0.87 2.73 0.06
C VAL A 311 -1.56 1.43 0.48
N LEU A 312 -2.40 0.90 -0.39
CA LEU A 312 -3.08 -0.38 -0.18
C LEU A 312 -2.06 -1.52 -0.14
N SER A 313 -2.13 -2.36 0.89
CA SER A 313 -1.22 -3.50 1.01
C SER A 313 -1.61 -4.62 0.05
N TRP A 314 -0.63 -5.29 -0.52
CA TRP A 314 -0.84 -6.51 -1.30
C TRP A 314 -1.55 -7.60 -0.49
N SER A 315 -1.30 -7.66 0.83
CA SER A 315 -1.87 -8.70 1.71
C SER A 315 -3.39 -8.76 1.69
N MET A 316 -4.09 -7.62 1.58
CA MET A 316 -5.54 -7.61 1.46
C MET A 316 -6.00 -8.27 0.15
N LEU A 317 -5.34 -7.96 -0.95
CA LEU A 317 -5.70 -8.50 -2.25
C LEU A 317 -5.33 -10.01 -2.35
N GLU A 318 -4.21 -10.41 -1.76
CA GLU A 318 -3.83 -11.82 -1.65
C GLU A 318 -4.81 -12.61 -0.77
N ALA A 319 -5.25 -12.03 0.36
CA ALA A 319 -6.27 -12.63 1.21
C ALA A 319 -7.60 -12.80 0.45
N MET A 320 -8.04 -11.79 -0.30
CA MET A 320 -9.22 -11.90 -1.18
C MET A 320 -9.02 -12.99 -2.24
N GLY A 321 -7.83 -13.13 -2.81
CA GLY A 321 -7.46 -14.17 -3.76
C GLY A 321 -7.52 -15.58 -3.17
N CYS A 322 -7.17 -15.72 -1.89
CA CYS A 322 -7.28 -16.97 -1.13
C CYS A 322 -8.70 -17.26 -0.58
N GLU A 323 -9.69 -16.44 -0.94
CA GLU A 323 -11.08 -16.54 -0.42
C GLU A 323 -11.19 -16.34 1.10
N CYS A 324 -10.26 -15.57 1.72
CA CYS A 324 -10.49 -15.07 3.06
C CYS A 324 -11.66 -14.08 3.05
N LEU A 325 -12.50 -14.09 4.08
CA LEU A 325 -13.42 -12.98 4.27
C LEU A 325 -12.69 -11.81 4.89
N ILE A 326 -12.77 -10.66 4.22
CA ILE A 326 -12.09 -9.45 4.69
C ILE A 326 -13.04 -8.65 5.59
N VAL A 327 -12.58 -8.34 6.81
CA VAL A 327 -13.11 -7.27 7.64
C VAL A 327 -12.11 -6.11 7.55
N GLY A 328 -12.43 -5.13 6.71
CA GLY A 328 -11.53 -4.04 6.34
C GLY A 328 -11.92 -2.70 6.93
N SER A 329 -10.93 -1.84 7.21
CA SER A 329 -11.21 -0.45 7.61
C SER A 329 -11.93 0.32 6.51
N ASP A 330 -12.97 1.07 6.89
CA ASP A 330 -13.76 1.91 5.98
C ASP A 330 -13.00 3.18 5.59
N THR A 331 -11.85 2.99 4.93
CA THR A 331 -10.97 4.06 4.45
C THR A 331 -10.99 4.15 2.91
N PRO A 332 -10.72 5.33 2.32
CA PRO A 332 -10.84 5.52 0.88
C PRO A 332 -10.08 4.50 0.00
N PRO A 333 -8.82 4.11 0.30
CA PRO A 333 -8.13 3.09 -0.49
C PRO A 333 -8.78 1.71 -0.41
N VAL A 334 -9.36 1.34 0.74
CA VAL A 334 -10.05 0.06 0.93
C VAL A 334 -11.38 0.05 0.20
N ARG A 335 -12.14 1.14 0.26
CA ARG A 335 -13.41 1.32 -0.49
C ARG A 335 -13.25 1.24 -2.00
N GLU A 336 -12.06 1.45 -2.54
CA GLU A 336 -11.82 1.29 -3.98
C GLU A 336 -11.98 -0.18 -4.40
N VAL A 337 -11.63 -1.11 -3.52
CA VAL A 337 -11.63 -2.56 -3.79
C VAL A 337 -12.81 -3.27 -3.14
N ILE A 338 -13.10 -2.94 -1.90
CA ILE A 338 -14.14 -3.60 -1.10
C ILE A 338 -15.43 -2.80 -1.13
N ARG A 339 -16.53 -3.51 -1.38
CA ARG A 339 -17.90 -3.06 -1.17
C ARG A 339 -18.49 -3.82 -0.02
N ASP A 340 -18.97 -3.05 0.97
CA ASP A 340 -19.55 -3.62 2.19
C ASP A 340 -20.70 -4.59 1.86
N GLY A 341 -20.63 -5.81 2.42
CA GLY A 341 -21.59 -6.88 2.21
C GLY A 341 -21.58 -7.55 0.82
N GLU A 342 -20.78 -7.05 -0.15
CA GLU A 342 -20.70 -7.66 -1.49
C GLU A 342 -19.49 -8.58 -1.66
N ASN A 343 -18.27 -8.07 -1.38
CA ASN A 343 -17.01 -8.77 -1.55
C ASN A 343 -16.05 -8.59 -0.35
N GLY A 344 -16.59 -8.18 0.79
CA GLY A 344 -15.93 -7.97 2.06
C GLY A 344 -16.85 -7.16 2.97
N LEU A 345 -16.42 -6.94 4.21
CA LEU A 345 -17.13 -6.14 5.20
C LEU A 345 -16.29 -4.93 5.56
N LEU A 346 -16.93 -3.77 5.70
CA LEU A 346 -16.27 -2.52 6.09
C LEU A 346 -16.69 -2.11 7.51
N VAL A 347 -15.75 -1.52 8.24
CA VAL A 347 -15.94 -1.11 9.63
C VAL A 347 -15.07 0.13 9.93
N ASP A 348 -15.48 0.96 10.88
CA ASP A 348 -14.66 2.08 11.33
C ASP A 348 -13.30 1.57 11.85
N PHE A 349 -12.22 2.23 11.43
CA PHE A 349 -10.85 1.84 11.78
C PHE A 349 -10.60 1.83 13.30
N TYR A 350 -11.23 2.75 14.04
CA TYR A 350 -11.00 2.93 15.48
C TYR A 350 -12.01 2.18 16.37
N ASP A 351 -13.06 1.60 15.79
CA ASP A 351 -14.06 0.86 16.54
C ASP A 351 -13.72 -0.62 16.67
N HIS A 352 -12.86 -0.94 17.63
CA HIS A 352 -12.41 -2.34 17.88
C HIS A 352 -13.57 -3.27 18.26
N LEU A 353 -14.63 -2.75 18.91
CA LEU A 353 -15.80 -3.55 19.26
C LEU A 353 -16.61 -3.90 18.01
N ALA A 354 -16.85 -2.94 17.12
CA ALA A 354 -17.52 -3.19 15.86
C ALA A 354 -16.69 -4.12 14.95
N ILE A 355 -15.35 -4.04 14.98
CA ILE A 355 -14.50 -5.00 14.26
C ILE A 355 -14.71 -6.42 14.83
N ALA A 356 -14.69 -6.58 16.14
CA ALA A 356 -14.95 -7.87 16.79
C ALA A 356 -16.37 -8.40 16.49
N ASP A 357 -17.40 -7.53 16.48
CA ASP A 357 -18.76 -7.91 16.10
C ASP A 357 -18.84 -8.43 14.65
N ARG A 358 -18.07 -7.83 13.71
CA ARG A 358 -17.96 -8.33 12.33
C ARG A 358 -17.24 -9.66 12.25
N VAL A 359 -16.21 -9.88 13.07
CA VAL A 359 -15.55 -11.19 13.16
C VAL A 359 -16.52 -12.24 13.65
N ASP A 360 -17.31 -11.97 14.70
CA ASP A 360 -18.36 -12.85 15.20
C ASP A 360 -19.42 -13.15 14.13
N GLU A 361 -19.91 -12.13 13.42
CA GLU A 361 -20.88 -12.30 12.32
C GLU A 361 -20.35 -13.28 11.24
N VAL A 362 -19.06 -13.18 10.92
CA VAL A 362 -18.44 -14.07 9.91
C VAL A 362 -18.34 -15.50 10.41
N LEU A 363 -17.90 -15.71 11.63
CA LEU A 363 -17.69 -17.05 12.21
C LEU A 363 -19.02 -17.75 12.52
N ASP A 364 -20.07 -16.99 12.83
CA ASP A 364 -21.41 -17.55 13.12
C ASP A 364 -22.23 -17.88 11.88
N HIS A 365 -21.90 -17.27 10.72
CA HIS A 365 -22.72 -17.36 9.50
C HIS A 365 -21.91 -17.75 8.26
N ASP A 366 -21.14 -18.82 8.33
CA ASP A 366 -20.19 -19.24 7.27
C ASP A 366 -20.89 -19.42 5.91
N ASP A 367 -22.06 -20.04 5.87
CA ASP A 367 -22.84 -20.24 4.63
C ASP A 367 -23.18 -18.93 3.93
N ARG A 368 -23.59 -17.91 4.69
CA ARG A 368 -23.89 -16.58 4.17
C ARG A 368 -22.63 -15.89 3.64
N MET A 369 -21.50 -16.13 4.28
CA MET A 369 -20.22 -15.52 3.94
C MET A 369 -19.55 -16.19 2.72
N ALA A 370 -19.89 -17.41 2.39
CA ALA A 370 -19.30 -18.15 1.27
C ALA A 370 -19.42 -17.40 -0.08
N GLU A 371 -20.58 -16.79 -0.35
CA GLU A 371 -20.77 -16.03 -1.59
C GLU A 371 -19.96 -14.71 -1.59
N ILE A 372 -19.79 -14.07 -0.45
CA ILE A 372 -18.96 -12.86 -0.30
C ILE A 372 -17.48 -13.21 -0.59
N ARG A 373 -16.97 -14.33 -0.05
CA ARG A 373 -15.61 -14.85 -0.31
C ARG A 373 -15.38 -15.10 -1.81
N LYS A 374 -16.33 -15.79 -2.47
CA LYS A 374 -16.25 -16.05 -3.92
C LYS A 374 -16.26 -14.75 -4.74
N ARG A 375 -17.02 -13.73 -4.34
CA ARG A 375 -17.02 -12.43 -5.00
C ARG A 375 -15.72 -11.66 -4.76
N ALA A 376 -15.13 -11.79 -3.57
CA ALA A 376 -13.81 -11.25 -3.27
C ALA A 376 -12.77 -11.81 -4.25
N ARG A 377 -12.69 -13.15 -4.39
CA ARG A 377 -11.79 -13.80 -5.35
C ARG A 377 -12.05 -13.37 -6.79
N ARG A 378 -13.32 -13.36 -7.22
CA ARG A 378 -13.68 -12.89 -8.58
C ARG A 378 -13.23 -11.44 -8.83
N THR A 379 -13.20 -10.59 -7.81
CA THR A 379 -12.65 -9.23 -7.93
C THR A 379 -11.17 -9.26 -8.26
N ILE A 380 -10.39 -10.14 -7.63
CA ILE A 380 -8.96 -10.30 -7.91
C ILE A 380 -8.74 -10.85 -9.32
N GLU A 381 -9.42 -11.92 -9.69
CA GLU A 381 -9.29 -12.55 -11.01
C GLU A 381 -9.61 -11.58 -12.16
N ARG A 382 -10.65 -10.76 -12.01
CA ARG A 382 -11.09 -9.83 -13.05
C ARG A 382 -10.25 -8.55 -13.16
N SER A 383 -9.77 -8.03 -12.03
CA SER A 383 -9.19 -6.68 -11.96
C SER A 383 -7.70 -6.67 -11.63
N TYR A 384 -7.23 -7.68 -10.92
CA TYR A 384 -5.89 -7.73 -10.34
C TYR A 384 -5.11 -9.00 -10.71
N SER A 385 -5.59 -9.82 -11.66
CA SER A 385 -4.83 -10.98 -12.13
C SER A 385 -3.53 -10.55 -12.80
N LEU A 386 -2.46 -11.30 -12.55
CA LEU A 386 -1.14 -11.03 -13.13
C LEU A 386 -1.21 -10.98 -14.66
N ASP A 387 -1.89 -11.93 -15.27
CA ASP A 387 -2.06 -11.99 -16.73
C ASP A 387 -2.60 -10.69 -17.31
N LYS A 388 -3.63 -10.12 -16.69
CA LYS A 388 -4.21 -8.86 -17.14
C LYS A 388 -3.26 -7.70 -16.88
N CYS A 389 -2.79 -7.57 -15.64
CA CYS A 389 -1.98 -6.44 -15.23
C CYS A 389 -0.64 -6.41 -15.97
N LEU A 390 0.02 -7.56 -16.13
CA LEU A 390 1.29 -7.67 -16.85
C LEU A 390 1.14 -7.35 -18.35
N ARG A 391 0.06 -7.84 -19.01
CA ARG A 391 -0.23 -7.45 -20.39
C ARG A 391 -0.41 -5.95 -20.56
N ASP A 392 -1.14 -5.31 -19.62
CA ASP A 392 -1.39 -3.88 -19.66
C ASP A 392 -0.09 -3.08 -19.40
N GLN A 393 0.77 -3.54 -18.46
CA GLN A 393 2.09 -2.94 -18.21
C GLN A 393 3.03 -3.07 -19.42
N ILE A 394 3.10 -4.26 -20.04
CA ILE A 394 3.93 -4.49 -21.23
C ILE A 394 3.48 -3.57 -22.36
N ARG A 395 2.17 -3.51 -22.65
CA ARG A 395 1.60 -2.64 -23.68
C ARG A 395 1.91 -1.17 -23.41
N MET A 396 1.89 -0.76 -22.15
CA MET A 396 2.25 0.61 -21.76
C MET A 396 3.70 0.93 -22.10
N VAL A 397 4.64 0.02 -21.79
CA VAL A 397 6.07 0.18 -22.10
C VAL A 397 6.28 0.22 -23.63
N GLU A 398 5.65 -0.69 -24.38
CA GLU A 398 5.73 -0.73 -25.85
C GLU A 398 5.20 0.54 -26.52
N ASN A 399 4.01 0.99 -26.10
CA ASN A 399 3.43 2.22 -26.61
C ASN A 399 4.34 3.42 -26.35
N LEU A 400 4.92 3.50 -25.15
CA LEU A 400 5.81 4.60 -24.79
C LEU A 400 7.09 4.57 -25.64
N ALA A 401 7.68 3.38 -25.84
CA ALA A 401 8.87 3.21 -26.68
C ALA A 401 8.63 3.67 -28.13
N GLU A 402 7.44 3.42 -28.65
CA GLU A 402 7.04 3.83 -30.00
C GLU A 402 6.55 5.29 -30.09
N GLY A 403 6.67 6.06 -29.00
CA GLY A 403 6.23 7.46 -28.95
C GLY A 403 4.71 7.64 -28.91
N ARG A 404 3.95 6.56 -28.74
CA ARG A 404 2.48 6.61 -28.56
C ARG A 404 2.12 6.87 -27.11
N ARG A 405 1.05 7.63 -26.88
CA ARG A 405 0.50 7.79 -25.53
C ARG A 405 -0.11 6.46 -25.07
N PRO A 406 0.29 5.93 -23.91
CA PRO A 406 -0.19 4.62 -23.44
C PRO A 406 -1.71 4.54 -23.19
N GLY A 407 -2.39 5.67 -23.09
CA GLY A 407 -3.81 5.73 -22.76
C GLY A 407 -4.08 5.52 -21.27
N ASN A 408 -5.21 6.00 -20.77
CA ASN A 408 -5.67 5.69 -19.43
C ASN A 408 -6.30 4.28 -19.45
N VAL A 409 -5.49 3.25 -19.23
CA VAL A 409 -6.03 1.93 -18.87
C VAL A 409 -6.54 2.07 -17.44
N ALA A 410 -7.83 2.31 -17.28
CA ALA A 410 -8.44 2.31 -15.96
C ALA A 410 -8.61 0.87 -15.49
N VAL A 411 -8.18 0.57 -14.26
CA VAL A 411 -8.78 -0.54 -13.52
C VAL A 411 -10.27 -0.29 -13.57
N VAL A 412 -11.04 -1.22 -14.11
CA VAL A 412 -12.51 -1.11 -14.12
C VAL A 412 -12.92 -1.21 -12.66
N PRO A 413 -13.37 -0.11 -12.01
CA PRO A 413 -13.92 -0.24 -10.68
C PRO A 413 -15.07 -1.25 -10.77
N PRO A 414 -15.29 -2.05 -9.75
CA PRO A 414 -16.43 -2.94 -9.71
C PRO A 414 -17.69 -2.13 -10.05
N ALA A 415 -18.56 -2.62 -10.94
CA ALA A 415 -19.67 -1.90 -11.53
C ALA A 415 -20.55 -1.23 -10.45
N GLY A 416 -20.64 0.10 -10.44
CA GLY A 416 -21.46 0.88 -9.49
C GLY A 416 -20.83 2.17 -8.95
N GLN A 417 -19.53 2.39 -9.07
CA GLN A 417 -18.95 3.69 -8.72
C GLN A 417 -19.12 4.69 -9.87
N LYS A 418 -20.09 5.62 -9.73
CA LYS A 418 -19.99 6.91 -10.41
C LYS A 418 -18.74 7.61 -9.90
N ALA A 419 -17.93 8.14 -10.82
CA ALA A 419 -16.73 8.91 -10.49
C ALA A 419 -17.00 9.83 -9.30
N VAL A 420 -16.13 9.81 -8.28
CA VAL A 420 -16.22 10.69 -7.10
C VAL A 420 -16.09 12.14 -7.57
N GLY A 421 -17.23 12.73 -7.92
CA GLY A 421 -17.37 14.13 -8.22
C GLY A 421 -17.78 14.85 -6.94
N LYS A 422 -16.93 15.75 -6.49
CA LYS A 422 -17.19 16.82 -5.51
C LYS A 422 -17.88 16.37 -4.21
N SER A 423 -17.12 15.94 -3.21
CA SER A 423 -17.58 15.99 -1.83
C SER A 423 -17.65 17.46 -1.38
N GLY A 424 -18.82 18.05 -1.51
CA GLY A 424 -19.15 19.30 -0.84
C GLY A 424 -19.26 19.01 0.66
N THR A 425 -18.42 19.65 1.44
CA THR A 425 -18.48 19.71 2.90
C THR A 425 -19.82 20.34 3.32
N GLN A 426 -20.84 19.52 3.54
CA GLN A 426 -22.03 19.96 4.29
C GLN A 426 -21.69 19.97 5.78
N ARG A 427 -21.22 21.12 6.24
CA ARG A 427 -21.17 21.48 7.65
C ARG A 427 -22.61 21.56 8.16
N LYS A 428 -23.10 20.54 8.86
CA LYS A 428 -24.35 20.62 9.65
C LYS A 428 -24.17 21.73 10.66
N LYS A 429 -24.84 22.88 10.43
CA LYS A 429 -25.06 23.92 11.44
C LYS A 429 -25.98 23.31 12.50
N ARG A 430 -25.47 23.03 13.68
CA ARG A 430 -26.27 22.80 14.88
C ARG A 430 -26.96 24.15 15.23
N GLY A 431 -28.28 24.16 15.23
CA GLY A 431 -29.07 25.30 15.57
C GLY A 431 -28.86 25.72 17.03
N ALA A 432 -28.38 26.94 17.21
CA ALA A 432 -28.38 27.58 18.51
C ALA A 432 -29.83 28.01 18.82
N GLY A 433 -30.41 27.41 19.88
CA GLY A 433 -31.70 27.80 20.43
C GLY A 433 -31.65 29.26 20.90
N ARG A 434 -32.53 30.05 20.35
CA ARG A 434 -32.82 31.41 20.85
C ARG A 434 -33.60 31.28 22.15
N THR A 435 -32.98 31.58 23.29
CA THR A 435 -33.66 31.95 24.53
C THR A 435 -34.03 33.42 24.44
N ARG A 436 -35.35 33.71 24.50
CA ARG A 436 -35.93 35.05 24.67
C ARG A 436 -35.62 35.54 26.09
N ALA A 437 -34.98 36.69 26.21
CA ALA A 437 -34.92 37.48 27.45
C ALA A 437 -36.20 38.34 27.59
N PRO A 438 -36.74 38.54 28.81
CA PRO A 438 -37.91 39.39 29.03
C PRO A 438 -37.54 40.87 29.08
N ALA A 439 -38.48 41.67 28.59
CA ALA A 439 -38.39 43.13 28.56
C ALA A 439 -38.35 43.75 29.97
N ALA A 440 -37.36 44.63 30.17
CA ALA A 440 -37.33 45.51 31.36
C ALA A 440 -37.97 46.86 31.03
N ALA A 441 -38.92 47.23 31.87
CA ALA A 441 -39.68 48.45 31.81
C ALA A 441 -38.81 49.69 32.13
N LYS A 442 -39.06 50.77 31.38
CA LYS A 442 -38.64 52.13 31.71
C LYS A 442 -39.28 52.61 32.98
N ARG A 443 -38.54 53.15 33.95
CA ARG A 443 -38.99 54.23 34.85
C ARG A 443 -37.94 55.31 34.86
N ARG A 444 -38.50 56.53 34.76
CA ARG A 444 -37.85 57.84 34.83
C ARG A 444 -37.34 58.10 36.25
N GLY A 445 -36.32 58.92 36.35
CA GLY A 445 -35.81 59.60 37.50
C GLY A 445 -34.49 60.24 37.11
#